data_4d217599a6205371c2d871e714677a11
#
_entry.id   4d217599a6205371c2d871e714677a11
#
_cell.length_a   1.000
_cell.length_b   1.000
_cell.length_c   1.000
_cell.angle_alpha   90.00
_cell.angle_beta   90.00
_cell.angle_gamma   90.00
#
_symmetry.space_group_name_H-M   'P 1'
#
loop_
_entity.id
_entity.type
_entity.pdbx_description
1 polymer ?
#
loop_
_entity_poly.entity_id
_entity_poly.type
_entity_poly.pdbx_seq_one_letter_code
_entity_poly.pdbx_strand_id
1 'polypeptide(L)' 'MHEIDKERFGAFLARLRKERGMTQRELADRLHVSDKAVSKWERGGSLR' A
#
# COMPACT_ATOMS: atom_id res chain seq x y z
N MET A 1 17.23 -7.27 -11.52
CA MET A 1 16.51 -7.25 -11.15
C MET A 1 15.52 -6.72 -11.38
N HIS A 2 14.81 -6.59 -11.04
CA HIS A 2 13.82 -6.25 -11.52
C HIS A 2 13.14 -5.24 -10.89
N GLU A 3 12.26 -4.61 -11.47
CA GLU A 3 11.48 -3.67 -10.95
C GLU A 3 10.42 -4.20 -10.14
N ILE A 4 9.97 -3.59 -9.07
CA ILE A 4 8.82 -3.98 -8.31
C ILE A 4 7.61 -3.68 -9.12
N ASP A 5 6.74 -4.66 -9.23
CA ASP A 5 5.47 -4.48 -9.89
C ASP A 5 4.56 -3.69 -8.98
N LYS A 6 4.25 -2.47 -9.34
CA LYS A 6 3.50 -1.60 -8.49
C LYS A 6 2.10 -2.06 -8.24
N GLU A 7 1.51 -2.70 -9.23
CA GLU A 7 0.18 -3.22 -9.04
C GLU A 7 0.16 -4.35 -8.05
N ARG A 8 1.17 -5.20 -8.13
CA ARG A 8 1.24 -6.30 -7.17
C ARG A 8 1.58 -5.80 -5.78
N PHE A 9 2.43 -4.79 -5.71
CA PHE A 9 2.77 -4.23 -4.42
C PHE A 9 1.54 -3.62 -3.77
N GLY A 10 0.75 -2.89 -4.53
CA GLY A 10 -0.47 -2.30 -4.00
C GLY A 10 -1.46 -3.37 -3.55
N ALA A 11 -1.61 -4.40 -4.34
CA ALA A 11 -2.52 -5.48 -3.99
C ALA A 11 -2.04 -6.20 -2.71
N PHE A 12 -0.75 -6.38 -2.60
CA PHE A 12 -0.18 -7.01 -1.41
C PHE A 12 -0.46 -6.17 -0.17
N LEU A 13 -0.28 -4.86 -0.27
CA LEU A 13 -0.54 -3.99 0.85
C LEU A 13 -1.99 -4.01 1.26
N ALA A 14 -2.89 -3.97 0.29
CA ALA A 14 -4.31 -4.00 0.59
C ALA A 14 -4.70 -5.29 1.27
N ARG A 15 -4.15 -6.39 0.79
CA ARG A 15 -4.45 -7.68 1.35
C ARG A 15 -3.92 -7.80 2.77
N LEU A 16 -2.69 -7.37 2.98
CA LEU A 16 -2.09 -7.41 4.30
C LEU A 16 -2.90 -6.58 5.28
N ARG A 17 -3.30 -5.40 4.84
CA ARG A 17 -4.08 -4.51 5.68
C ARG A 17 -5.40 -5.15 6.07
N LYS A 18 -6.08 -5.73 5.10
CA LYS A 18 -7.38 -6.34 5.36
C LYS A 18 -7.27 -7.57 6.24
N GLU A 19 -6.23 -8.33 6.04
CA GLU A 19 -6.03 -9.51 6.87
C GLU A 19 -5.79 -9.16 8.32
N ARG A 20 -5.24 -7.98 8.56
CA ARG A 20 -4.96 -7.55 9.91
C ARG A 20 -6.03 -6.63 10.46
N GLY A 21 -7.07 -6.39 9.69
CA GLY A 21 -8.17 -5.55 10.14
C GLY A 21 -7.78 -4.10 10.32
N MET A 22 -6.81 -3.63 9.52
CA MET A 22 -6.35 -2.26 9.66
C MET A 22 -6.95 -1.36 8.61
N THR A 23 -7.08 -0.09 8.96
CA THR A 23 -7.43 0.90 7.96
C THR A 23 -6.17 1.32 7.22
N GLN A 24 -6.35 2.07 6.13
CA GLN A 24 -5.20 2.61 5.41
C GLN A 24 -4.36 3.49 6.31
N ARG A 25 -5.02 4.26 7.15
CA ARG A 25 -4.29 5.14 8.04
C ARG A 25 -3.49 4.35 9.06
N GLU A 26 -4.04 3.28 9.57
CA GLU A 26 -3.30 2.47 10.52
C GLU A 26 -2.08 1.86 9.90
N LEU A 27 -2.22 1.39 8.66
CA LEU A 27 -1.07 0.84 7.97
C LEU A 27 -0.04 1.92 7.71
N ALA A 28 -0.49 3.10 7.31
CA ALA A 28 0.43 4.21 7.06
C ALA A 28 1.22 4.55 8.30
N ASP A 29 0.56 4.56 9.44
CA ASP A 29 1.25 4.86 10.69
C ASP A 29 2.33 3.83 10.96
N ARG A 30 2.05 2.58 10.69
CA ARG A 30 3.04 1.55 10.93
C ARG A 30 4.24 1.66 10.00
N LEU A 31 3.99 2.15 8.81
CA LEU A 31 5.06 2.30 7.83
C LEU A 31 5.73 3.66 7.89
N HIS A 32 5.23 4.54 8.75
CA HIS A 32 5.77 5.89 8.88
C HIS A 32 5.63 6.68 7.58
N VAL A 33 4.50 6.51 6.93
CA VAL A 33 4.19 7.25 5.71
C VAL A 33 2.79 7.83 5.86
N SER A 34 2.37 8.62 4.90
CA SER A 34 1.05 9.22 4.96
C SER A 34 0.01 8.21 4.48
N ASP A 35 -1.23 8.41 4.92
CA ASP A 35 -2.31 7.55 4.46
C ASP A 35 -2.57 7.76 2.98
N LYS A 36 -2.26 8.94 2.46
CA LYS A 36 -2.40 9.18 1.03
C LYS A 36 -1.41 8.34 0.25
N ALA A 37 -0.23 8.13 0.80
CA ALA A 37 0.75 7.28 0.14
C ALA A 37 0.24 5.85 0.04
N VAL A 38 -0.32 5.34 1.14
CA VAL A 38 -0.86 3.99 1.14
C VAL A 38 -2.00 3.88 0.13
N SER A 39 -2.89 4.85 0.14
CA SER A 39 -4.01 4.84 -0.78
C SER A 39 -3.54 4.81 -2.22
N LYS A 40 -2.53 5.61 -2.53
CA LYS A 40 -1.99 5.66 -3.86
C LYS A 40 -1.37 4.34 -4.27
N TRP A 41 -0.62 3.74 -3.36
CA TRP A 41 0.02 2.47 -3.64
C TRP A 41 -1.02 1.37 -3.88
N GLU A 42 -2.06 1.35 -3.08
CA GLU A 42 -3.08 0.32 -3.22
C GLU A 42 -3.82 0.42 -4.53
N ARG A 43 -3.85 1.60 -5.12
CA ARG A 43 -4.46 1.75 -6.42
C ARG A 43 -3.52 1.40 -7.56
N GLY A 44 -2.27 1.18 -7.25
CA GLY A 44 -1.32 0.72 -8.23
C GLY A 44 -0.85 1.77 -9.22
N GLY A 45 -1.24 3.01 -9.02
CA GLY A 45 -0.93 3.99 -10.01
C GLY A 45 0.04 5.03 -9.60
N SER A 46 0.73 4.79 -8.57
CA SER A 46 1.40 5.85 -7.96
C SER A 46 2.55 6.40 -8.66
N LEU A 47 3.18 5.66 -9.47
CA LEU A 47 4.41 6.14 -9.98
C LEU A 47 4.30 6.70 -11.35
N ARG A 48 3.14 7.02 -11.76
CA ARG A 48 3.02 7.59 -13.02
C ARG A 48 3.15 9.00 -12.97
#